data_72175d6fbd0a179db582c2c4d8c0af06
#
_entry.id   72175d6fbd0a179db582c2c4d8c0af06
#
_cell.length_a   1.000
_cell.length_b   1.000
_cell.length_c   1.000
_cell.angle_alpha   90.00
_cell.angle_beta   90.00
_cell.angle_gamma   90.00
#
_symmetry.space_group_name_H-M   'P 1'
#
loop_
_entity.id
_entity.type
_entity.pdbx_description
1 polymer ?
#
loop_
_entity_poly.entity_id
_entity_poly.type
_entity_poly.pdbx_seq_one_letter_code
_entity_poly.pdbx_strand_id
1 'polypeptide(L)'
;MSVIGKKTEKVWAYLVKHPKASNAKVAKACGCSPSYVNLLKKKIGTPKEVLEEVNLTVTRADVLDTAKDYVTKDRAAEHGDMENNFNTIARYWSVHLDAQITPTDVAVMMNLLKVARIKSNPKSKDNWVDGAGYMACGGEIASALRA
;
A
#
# COMPACT_ATOMS: atom_id res chain seq x y z
N MET A 1 19.16 -1.05 -5.85
CA MET A 1 20.01 -2.21 -6.27
C MET A 1 19.54 -3.41 -5.48
N SER A 2 19.06 -4.48 -6.13
CA SER A 2 18.61 -5.69 -5.44
C SER A 2 19.80 -6.37 -4.76
N VAL A 3 19.78 -6.41 -3.44
CA VAL A 3 20.80 -7.04 -2.58
C VAL A 3 20.77 -8.56 -2.69
N ILE A 4 19.78 -9.11 -3.36
CA ILE A 4 19.52 -10.54 -3.49
C ILE A 4 19.84 -10.96 -4.93
N GLY A 5 20.83 -11.84 -5.12
CA GLY A 5 21.22 -12.32 -6.46
C GLY A 5 20.10 -13.16 -7.10
N LYS A 6 20.00 -13.12 -8.44
CA LYS A 6 18.99 -13.86 -9.24
C LYS A 6 18.79 -15.33 -8.84
N LYS A 7 19.85 -15.97 -8.37
CA LYS A 7 19.82 -17.37 -7.91
C LYS A 7 19.07 -17.56 -6.59
N THR A 8 19.20 -16.60 -5.69
CA THR A 8 18.48 -16.54 -4.40
C THR A 8 17.00 -16.31 -4.63
N GLU A 9 16.63 -15.37 -5.50
CA GLU A 9 15.23 -15.10 -5.88
C GLU A 9 14.53 -16.36 -6.43
N LYS A 10 15.22 -17.12 -7.29
CA LYS A 10 14.69 -18.36 -7.85
C LYS A 10 14.41 -19.43 -6.79
N VAL A 11 15.31 -19.56 -5.81
CA VAL A 11 15.13 -20.49 -4.68
C VAL A 11 13.95 -20.09 -3.83
N TRP A 12 13.80 -18.81 -3.53
CA TRP A 12 12.68 -18.31 -2.73
C TRP A 12 11.35 -18.42 -3.45
N ALA A 13 11.26 -18.08 -4.72
CA ALA A 13 10.06 -18.24 -5.53
C ALA A 13 9.57 -19.71 -5.56
N TYR A 14 10.52 -20.65 -5.58
CA TYR A 14 10.19 -22.07 -5.52
C TYR A 14 9.69 -22.50 -4.13
N LEU A 15 10.34 -22.04 -3.06
CA LEU A 15 9.96 -22.36 -1.67
C LEU A 15 8.60 -21.80 -1.28
N VAL A 16 8.26 -20.62 -1.77
CA VAL A 16 6.92 -20.02 -1.60
C VAL A 16 5.82 -20.93 -2.17
N LYS A 17 6.03 -21.46 -3.37
CA LYS A 17 5.07 -22.36 -4.02
C LYS A 17 5.08 -23.78 -3.40
N HIS A 18 6.18 -24.17 -2.80
CA HIS A 18 6.40 -25.52 -2.26
C HIS A 18 7.03 -25.50 -0.85
N PRO A 19 6.33 -24.97 0.18
CA PRO A 19 6.91 -24.70 1.50
C PRO A 19 7.42 -25.95 2.23
N LYS A 20 6.88 -27.13 1.90
CA LYS A 20 7.31 -28.43 2.47
C LYS A 20 8.36 -29.17 1.63
N ALA A 21 8.90 -28.55 0.57
CA ALA A 21 9.89 -29.21 -0.28
C ALA A 21 11.22 -29.42 0.46
N SER A 22 11.81 -30.62 0.29
CA SER A 22 13.14 -30.91 0.81
C SER A 22 14.22 -30.06 0.13
N ASN A 23 15.33 -29.79 0.82
CA ASN A 23 16.43 -28.99 0.28
C ASN A 23 16.98 -29.59 -1.03
N ALA A 24 17.01 -30.93 -1.14
CA ALA A 24 17.43 -31.61 -2.37
C ALA A 24 16.47 -31.35 -3.54
N LYS A 25 15.15 -31.35 -3.31
CA LYS A 25 14.13 -31.08 -4.34
C LYS A 25 14.21 -29.62 -4.80
N VAL A 26 14.37 -28.68 -3.88
CA VAL A 26 14.56 -27.26 -4.18
C VAL A 26 15.84 -27.01 -4.98
N ALA A 27 16.93 -27.61 -4.54
CA ALA A 27 18.23 -27.51 -5.17
C ALA A 27 18.22 -27.98 -6.64
N LYS A 28 17.60 -29.14 -6.88
CA LYS A 28 17.42 -29.69 -8.24
C LYS A 28 16.59 -28.77 -9.14
N ALA A 29 15.46 -28.23 -8.62
CA ALA A 29 14.59 -27.35 -9.37
C ALA A 29 15.21 -25.97 -9.69
N CYS A 30 16.08 -25.48 -8.81
CA CYS A 30 16.67 -24.14 -8.91
C CYS A 30 18.11 -24.13 -9.48
N GLY A 31 18.70 -25.30 -9.75
CA GLY A 31 20.07 -25.42 -10.26
C GLY A 31 21.13 -24.98 -9.24
N CYS A 32 20.98 -25.38 -7.97
CA CYS A 32 21.90 -25.06 -6.90
C CYS A 32 22.20 -26.30 -6.01
N SER A 33 23.11 -26.15 -5.04
CA SER A 33 23.38 -27.25 -4.09
C SER A 33 22.37 -27.27 -2.93
N PRO A 34 22.07 -28.45 -2.33
CA PRO A 34 21.25 -28.53 -1.14
C PRO A 34 21.81 -27.74 0.05
N SER A 35 23.15 -27.68 0.15
CA SER A 35 23.86 -26.87 1.15
C SER A 35 23.59 -25.38 0.99
N TYR A 36 23.50 -24.88 -0.24
CA TYR A 36 23.14 -23.49 -0.53
C TYR A 36 21.69 -23.18 -0.09
N VAL A 37 20.76 -24.09 -0.37
CA VAL A 37 19.36 -23.94 0.11
C VAL A 37 19.29 -23.93 1.64
N ASN A 38 20.06 -24.80 2.31
CA ASN A 38 20.13 -24.83 3.75
C ASN A 38 20.73 -23.55 4.35
N LEU A 39 21.81 -23.03 3.72
CA LEU A 39 22.43 -21.79 4.12
C LEU A 39 21.46 -20.60 3.99
N LEU A 40 20.69 -20.54 2.90
CA LEU A 40 19.69 -19.50 2.69
C LEU A 40 18.59 -19.56 3.77
N LYS A 41 18.06 -20.74 4.06
CA LYS A 41 17.05 -20.91 5.12
C LYS A 41 17.57 -20.49 6.50
N LYS A 42 18.85 -20.71 6.78
CA LYS A 42 19.49 -20.29 8.05
C LYS A 42 19.76 -18.80 8.13
N LYS A 43 20.17 -18.16 7.01
CA LYS A 43 20.56 -16.73 6.98
C LYS A 43 19.38 -15.77 6.84
N ILE A 44 18.33 -16.18 6.18
CA ILE A 44 17.24 -15.29 5.73
C ILE A 44 15.91 -15.66 6.41
N GLY A 45 15.89 -16.77 7.18
CA GLY A 45 14.68 -17.24 7.86
C GLY A 45 13.82 -18.19 7.00
N THR A 46 12.60 -18.43 7.44
CA THR A 46 11.64 -19.27 6.72
C THR A 46 10.97 -18.50 5.57
N PRO A 47 10.42 -19.19 4.53
CA PRO A 47 9.67 -18.54 3.48
C PRO A 47 8.56 -17.61 4.00
N LYS A 48 7.99 -17.91 5.16
CA LYS A 48 6.96 -17.10 5.81
C LYS A 48 7.54 -15.79 6.35
N GLU A 49 8.69 -15.83 7.04
CA GLU A 49 9.37 -14.64 7.58
C GLU A 49 9.87 -13.73 6.45
N VAL A 50 10.41 -14.32 5.36
CA VAL A 50 10.84 -13.55 4.18
C VAL A 50 9.65 -12.94 3.43
N LEU A 51 8.52 -13.64 3.33
CA LEU A 51 7.29 -13.10 2.75
C LEU A 51 6.70 -11.97 3.60
N GLU A 52 6.79 -12.09 4.92
CA GLU A 52 6.41 -11.02 5.84
C GLU A 52 7.35 -9.80 5.69
N GLU A 53 8.65 -10.01 5.49
CA GLU A 53 9.64 -8.95 5.30
C GLU A 53 9.57 -8.33 3.88
N VAL A 54 9.33 -9.13 2.84
CA VAL A 54 9.10 -8.66 1.45
C VAL A 54 7.74 -7.98 1.30
N ASN A 55 6.70 -8.43 2.01
CA ASN A 55 5.40 -7.76 2.08
C ASN A 55 5.44 -6.45 2.90
N LEU A 56 6.51 -6.19 3.65
CA LEU A 56 6.69 -4.95 4.41
C LEU A 56 7.29 -3.81 3.58
N THR A 57 7.86 -4.07 2.40
CA THR A 57 8.34 -3.03 1.49
C THR A 57 7.25 -2.57 0.55
N VAL A 58 6.42 -1.66 1.02
CA VAL A 58 5.46 -0.94 0.18
C VAL A 58 6.23 -0.06 -0.80
N THR A 59 6.09 -0.32 -2.10
CA THR A 59 6.70 0.52 -3.14
C THR A 59 5.84 1.75 -3.42
N ARG A 60 6.44 2.76 -4.06
CA ARG A 60 5.68 3.93 -4.54
C ARG A 60 4.58 3.56 -5.53
N ALA A 61 4.85 2.58 -6.40
CA ALA A 61 3.86 2.06 -7.33
C ALA A 61 2.69 1.41 -6.59
N ASP A 62 2.96 0.56 -5.58
CA ASP A 62 1.90 -0.08 -4.79
C ASP A 62 0.98 0.93 -4.10
N VAL A 63 1.52 2.06 -3.62
CA VAL A 63 0.72 3.13 -3.02
C VAL A 63 -0.15 3.81 -4.07
N LEU A 64 0.43 4.23 -5.20
CA LEU A 64 -0.26 4.96 -6.24
C LEU A 64 -1.31 4.11 -6.95
N ASP A 65 -0.99 2.87 -7.30
CA ASP A 65 -1.91 1.96 -7.98
C ASP A 65 -3.07 1.58 -7.05
N THR A 66 -2.81 1.31 -5.77
CA THR A 66 -3.87 1.02 -4.79
C THR A 66 -4.75 2.26 -4.57
N ALA A 67 -4.17 3.45 -4.42
CA ALA A 67 -4.93 4.69 -4.26
C ALA A 67 -5.80 4.96 -5.49
N LYS A 68 -5.25 4.80 -6.70
CA LYS A 68 -6.00 4.91 -7.95
C LYS A 68 -7.19 3.97 -7.97
N ASP A 69 -6.99 2.68 -7.66
CA ASP A 69 -8.07 1.70 -7.67
C ASP A 69 -9.17 2.08 -6.66
N TYR A 70 -8.82 2.51 -5.47
CA TYR A 70 -9.79 2.94 -4.46
C TYR A 70 -10.62 4.15 -4.89
N VAL A 71 -10.01 5.17 -5.49
CA VAL A 71 -10.74 6.39 -5.88
C VAL A 71 -11.49 6.24 -7.20
N THR A 72 -11.13 5.26 -8.07
CA THR A 72 -11.76 5.11 -9.39
C THR A 72 -12.70 3.92 -9.52
N LYS A 73 -12.55 2.86 -8.72
CA LYS A 73 -13.29 1.59 -8.91
C LYS A 73 -14.16 1.20 -7.74
N ASP A 74 -13.61 1.18 -6.53
CA ASP A 74 -14.25 0.52 -5.39
C ASP A 74 -15.24 1.42 -4.62
N ARG A 75 -14.96 2.70 -4.52
CA ARG A 75 -15.75 3.59 -3.64
C ARG A 75 -17.00 4.18 -4.28
N ALA A 76 -17.05 4.29 -5.58
CA ALA A 76 -18.26 4.77 -6.28
C ALA A 76 -19.45 3.82 -6.11
N ALA A 77 -19.19 2.51 -5.97
CA ALA A 77 -20.22 1.51 -5.79
C ALA A 77 -20.75 1.39 -4.34
N GLU A 78 -19.90 1.65 -3.33
CA GLU A 78 -20.25 1.45 -1.92
C GLU A 78 -20.64 2.74 -1.16
N HIS A 79 -20.06 3.88 -1.52
CA HIS A 79 -20.18 5.13 -0.76
C HIS A 79 -20.82 6.29 -1.54
N GLY A 80 -21.33 6.03 -2.75
CA GLY A 80 -21.89 7.08 -3.62
C GLY A 80 -20.84 8.01 -4.22
N ASP A 81 -21.32 9.08 -4.86
CA ASP A 81 -20.47 10.07 -5.49
C ASP A 81 -19.59 10.80 -4.45
N MET A 82 -18.28 10.77 -4.69
CA MET A 82 -17.27 11.35 -3.81
C MET A 82 -17.45 12.86 -3.61
N GLU A 83 -17.84 13.59 -4.67
CA GLU A 83 -18.10 15.03 -4.57
C GLU A 83 -19.25 15.34 -3.62
N ASN A 84 -20.32 14.56 -3.67
CA ASN A 84 -21.45 14.68 -2.76
C ASN A 84 -21.07 14.35 -1.32
N ASN A 85 -20.20 13.38 -1.11
CA ASN A 85 -19.71 13.03 0.22
C ASN A 85 -18.85 14.16 0.81
N PHE A 86 -17.90 14.69 0.07
CA PHE A 86 -17.06 15.80 0.54
C PHE A 86 -17.87 17.08 0.76
N ASN A 87 -18.85 17.38 -0.09
CA ASN A 87 -19.80 18.47 0.11
C ASN A 87 -20.59 18.30 1.41
N THR A 88 -21.04 17.09 1.70
CA THR A 88 -21.79 16.81 2.93
C THR A 88 -20.93 16.97 4.18
N ILE A 89 -19.69 16.45 4.15
CA ILE A 89 -18.72 16.63 5.24
C ILE A 89 -18.39 18.11 5.44
N ALA A 90 -18.15 18.85 4.35
CA ALA A 90 -17.88 20.27 4.39
C ALA A 90 -19.00 21.06 5.11
N ARG A 91 -20.25 20.76 4.80
CA ARG A 91 -21.42 21.35 5.50
C ARG A 91 -21.44 21.04 6.98
N TYR A 92 -21.22 19.79 7.37
CA TYR A 92 -21.20 19.40 8.78
C TYR A 92 -20.08 20.09 9.54
N TRP A 93 -18.88 20.14 8.96
CA TRP A 93 -17.74 20.81 9.59
C TRP A 93 -17.90 22.32 9.63
N SER A 94 -18.52 22.93 8.62
CA SER A 94 -18.83 24.37 8.63
C SER A 94 -19.73 24.73 9.81
N VAL A 95 -20.77 23.94 10.06
CA VAL A 95 -21.67 24.15 11.21
C VAL A 95 -20.92 23.91 12.54
N HIS A 96 -20.14 22.83 12.64
CA HIS A 96 -19.44 22.47 13.86
C HIS A 96 -18.37 23.48 14.28
N LEU A 97 -17.66 24.05 13.30
CA LEU A 97 -16.54 24.97 13.51
C LEU A 97 -16.95 26.46 13.45
N ASP A 98 -18.23 26.71 13.12
CA ASP A 98 -18.74 28.08 12.83
C ASP A 98 -17.84 28.80 11.82
N ALA A 99 -17.43 28.09 10.75
CA ALA A 99 -16.52 28.56 9.72
C ALA A 99 -16.89 28.01 8.35
N GLN A 100 -16.55 28.70 7.29
CA GLN A 100 -16.76 28.18 5.94
C GLN A 100 -15.71 27.14 5.59
N ILE A 101 -16.13 25.88 5.44
CA ILE A 101 -15.30 24.75 5.01
C ILE A 101 -15.74 24.34 3.61
N THR A 102 -14.80 24.20 2.69
CA THR A 102 -15.04 23.75 1.32
C THR A 102 -14.76 22.26 1.17
N PRO A 103 -15.27 21.57 0.12
CA PRO A 103 -14.91 20.18 -0.18
C PRO A 103 -13.39 19.99 -0.38
N THR A 104 -12.71 20.98 -0.92
CA THR A 104 -11.23 20.94 -1.05
C THR A 104 -10.56 21.00 0.32
N ASP A 105 -11.08 21.79 1.26
CA ASP A 105 -10.58 21.81 2.64
C ASP A 105 -10.77 20.44 3.30
N VAL A 106 -11.90 19.78 3.07
CA VAL A 106 -12.15 18.41 3.56
C VAL A 106 -11.05 17.47 3.07
N ALA A 107 -10.70 17.48 1.79
CA ALA A 107 -9.65 16.64 1.23
C ALA A 107 -8.31 16.88 1.94
N VAL A 108 -7.93 18.14 2.13
CA VAL A 108 -6.70 18.54 2.83
C VAL A 108 -6.73 18.09 4.29
N MET A 109 -7.82 18.34 5.01
CA MET A 109 -7.94 17.98 6.42
C MET A 109 -7.91 16.46 6.64
N MET A 110 -8.55 15.67 5.77
CA MET A 110 -8.49 14.21 5.79
C MET A 110 -7.07 13.71 5.50
N ASN A 111 -6.33 14.35 4.59
CA ASN A 111 -4.94 14.03 4.36
C ASN A 111 -4.07 14.36 5.60
N LEU A 112 -4.27 15.50 6.24
CA LEU A 112 -3.57 15.86 7.48
C LEU A 112 -3.81 14.83 8.61
N LEU A 113 -5.03 14.27 8.71
CA LEU A 113 -5.33 13.16 9.61
C LEU A 113 -4.43 11.95 9.30
N LYS A 114 -4.25 11.59 8.03
CA LYS A 114 -3.37 10.49 7.62
C LYS A 114 -1.90 10.79 7.92
N VAL A 115 -1.45 12.03 7.70
CA VAL A 115 -0.10 12.48 8.08
C VAL A 115 0.15 12.31 9.59
N ALA A 116 -0.81 12.69 10.44
CA ALA A 116 -0.71 12.49 11.88
C ALA A 116 -0.61 11.00 12.26
N ARG A 117 -1.39 10.14 11.59
CA ARG A 117 -1.34 8.68 11.79
C ARG A 117 -0.01 8.06 11.29
N ILE A 118 0.55 8.55 10.19
CA ILE A 118 1.86 8.13 9.69
C ILE A 118 2.95 8.42 10.73
N LYS A 119 2.90 9.56 11.42
CA LYS A 119 3.84 9.89 12.49
C LYS A 119 3.85 8.82 13.61
N SER A 120 2.68 8.28 13.94
CA SER A 120 2.54 7.24 14.98
C SER A 120 2.84 5.84 14.46
N ASN A 121 2.49 5.53 13.21
CA ASN A 121 2.73 4.24 12.57
C ASN A 121 3.14 4.41 11.08
N PRO A 122 4.43 4.69 10.81
CA PRO A 122 4.93 4.90 9.45
C PRO A 122 4.89 3.65 8.56
N LYS A 123 4.74 2.46 9.14
CA LYS A 123 4.66 1.20 8.40
C LYS A 123 3.25 0.87 7.90
N SER A 124 2.23 1.59 8.33
CA SER A 124 0.85 1.37 7.87
C SER A 124 0.69 1.83 6.43
N LYS A 125 0.62 0.87 5.49
CA LYS A 125 0.38 1.13 4.05
C LYS A 125 -0.90 1.94 3.85
N ASP A 126 -1.97 1.62 4.59
CA ASP A 126 -3.27 2.26 4.50
C ASP A 126 -3.19 3.79 4.63
N ASN A 127 -2.41 4.30 5.58
CA ASN A 127 -2.28 5.74 5.77
C ASN A 127 -1.62 6.44 4.56
N TRP A 128 -0.67 5.79 3.90
CA TRP A 128 -0.02 6.33 2.70
C TRP A 128 -0.96 6.29 1.49
N VAL A 129 -1.69 5.18 1.32
CA VAL A 129 -2.67 4.98 0.23
C VAL A 129 -3.81 5.98 0.36
N ASP A 130 -4.41 6.08 1.54
CA ASP A 130 -5.53 7.00 1.78
C ASP A 130 -5.10 8.47 1.63
N GLY A 131 -3.91 8.82 2.12
CA GLY A 131 -3.36 10.17 1.95
C GLY A 131 -3.23 10.54 0.46
N ALA A 132 -2.67 9.64 -0.35
CA ALA A 132 -2.57 9.84 -1.80
C ALA A 132 -3.96 9.94 -2.46
N GLY A 133 -4.92 9.12 -2.03
CA GLY A 133 -6.31 9.15 -2.49
C GLY A 133 -7.00 10.47 -2.20
N TYR A 134 -6.92 10.98 -0.96
CA TYR A 134 -7.53 12.29 -0.60
C TYR A 134 -6.93 13.44 -1.39
N MET A 135 -5.63 13.44 -1.63
CA MET A 135 -4.98 14.47 -2.44
C MET A 135 -5.42 14.42 -3.91
N ALA A 136 -5.57 13.23 -4.47
CA ALA A 136 -6.07 13.05 -5.84
C ALA A 136 -7.51 13.58 -5.97
N CYS A 137 -8.40 13.21 -5.05
CA CYS A 137 -9.78 13.67 -4.98
C CYS A 137 -9.87 15.20 -4.83
N GLY A 138 -9.07 15.77 -3.91
CA GLY A 138 -9.03 17.23 -3.73
C GLY A 138 -8.55 18.00 -4.95
N GLY A 139 -7.56 17.44 -5.68
CA GLY A 139 -7.08 18.02 -6.94
C GLY A 139 -8.15 18.02 -8.05
N GLU A 140 -8.92 16.95 -8.17
CA GLU A 140 -10.04 16.82 -9.11
C GLU A 140 -11.13 17.84 -8.79
N ILE A 141 -11.61 17.91 -7.54
CA ILE A 141 -12.61 18.89 -7.07
C ILE A 141 -12.13 20.32 -7.34
N ALA A 142 -10.88 20.64 -7.00
CA ALA A 142 -10.33 21.98 -7.21
C ALA A 142 -10.21 22.35 -8.69
N SER A 143 -10.00 21.39 -9.58
CA SER A 143 -9.95 21.63 -11.02
C SER A 143 -11.33 21.89 -11.63
N ALA A 144 -12.36 21.21 -11.13
CA ALA A 144 -13.75 21.40 -11.57
C ALA A 144 -14.31 22.79 -11.19
N LEU A 145 -13.82 23.39 -10.09
CA LEU A 145 -14.25 24.73 -9.65
C LEU A 145 -13.72 25.88 -10.51
N ARG A 146 -12.81 25.61 -11.46
CA ARG A 146 -12.21 26.63 -12.36
C ARG A 146 -12.90 26.71 -13.74
N ALA A 147 -13.85 25.82 -14.00
CA ALA A 147 -14.64 25.81 -15.22
C ALA A 147 -15.96 26.56 -15.03
#